data_b54af23c7e5bf5aa9fc474174e2d80d5
#
_entry.id   b54af23c7e5bf5aa9fc474174e2d80d5
#
_cell.length_a   1.000
_cell.length_b   1.000
_cell.length_c   1.000
_cell.angle_alpha   90.00
_cell.angle_beta   90.00
_cell.angle_gamma   90.00
#
_symmetry.space_group_name_H-M   'P 1'
#
loop_
_entity.id
_entity.type
_entity.pdbx_description
1 polymer ?
#
loop_
_entity_poly.entity_id
_entity_poly.type
_entity_poly.pdbx_seq_one_letter_code
_entity_poly.pdbx_strand_id
1 'polypeptide(L)'
;MGFYVKNRRLQSGSTGVVLPTGTSATRPEYPTFGMIRYNTDLSLVEFFNGTVWSTLSTGGSITYTVDDFTGNGVTTTFTMTVAPGNAQQIIVFVGSIYQDPATSYTVSGLDITFTSAPPNTVPINIIHTTN
;
A
#
# COMPACT_ATOMS: atom_id res chain seq x y z
N MET A 1 2.79 38.90 29.56
CA MET A 1 2.58 39.69 28.36
C MET A 1 2.72 38.78 27.17
N GLY A 2 1.63 38.45 26.51
CA GLY A 2 1.64 37.58 25.31
C GLY A 2 2.16 38.36 24.11
N PHE A 3 3.27 37.95 23.58
CA PHE A 3 3.72 38.45 22.26
C PHE A 3 2.82 37.86 21.22
N TYR A 4 1.83 38.61 20.75
CA TYR A 4 1.11 38.27 19.51
C TYR A 4 2.05 38.52 18.33
N VAL A 5 2.65 37.48 17.80
CA VAL A 5 3.31 37.57 16.51
C VAL A 5 2.23 37.60 15.43
N LYS A 6 1.71 38.80 15.15
CA LYS A 6 0.86 39.04 13.99
C LYS A 6 1.68 38.80 12.75
N ASN A 7 1.21 37.87 11.91
CA ASN A 7 1.66 37.70 10.53
C ASN A 7 3.06 37.11 10.37
N ARG A 8 3.25 35.83 10.69
CA ARG A 8 4.34 35.07 10.09
C ARG A 8 3.98 34.83 8.63
N ARG A 9 4.46 35.69 7.75
CA ARG A 9 4.54 35.37 6.34
C ARG A 9 5.38 34.11 6.21
N LEU A 10 4.80 33.03 5.69
CA LEU A 10 5.58 31.94 5.13
C LEU A 10 6.43 32.55 4.01
N GLN A 11 7.72 32.77 4.27
CA GLN A 11 8.62 33.25 3.23
C GLN A 11 8.83 32.08 2.25
N SER A 12 8.30 32.20 1.05
CA SER A 12 8.65 31.36 -0.07
C SER A 12 10.03 31.77 -0.56
N GLY A 13 11.06 31.20 0.04
CA GLY A 13 12.42 31.26 -0.50
C GLY A 13 12.69 29.99 -1.33
N SER A 14 13.75 30.01 -2.12
CA SER A 14 14.22 28.85 -2.89
C SER A 14 14.63 27.64 -2.00
N THR A 15 14.64 27.81 -0.67
CA THR A 15 15.10 26.83 0.31
C THR A 15 13.96 26.09 1.04
N GLY A 16 12.69 26.48 0.81
CA GLY A 16 11.52 25.86 1.44
C GLY A 16 11.18 26.41 2.82
N VAL A 17 10.20 25.76 3.49
CA VAL A 17 9.70 26.10 4.83
C VAL A 17 10.19 25.06 5.81
N VAL A 18 10.81 25.52 6.91
CA VAL A 18 11.17 24.64 8.02
C VAL A 18 9.94 24.44 8.92
N LEU A 19 9.50 23.19 9.03
CA LEU A 19 8.40 22.82 9.90
C LEU A 19 8.88 22.66 11.36
N PRO A 20 8.01 22.87 12.36
CA PRO A 20 8.29 22.44 13.74
C PRO A 20 8.61 20.95 13.76
N THR A 21 9.66 20.56 14.48
CA THR A 21 10.13 19.17 14.58
C THR A 21 9.93 18.64 16.00
N GLY A 22 9.78 17.34 16.14
CA GLY A 22 9.74 16.65 17.42
C GLY A 22 9.33 15.19 17.29
N THR A 23 9.42 14.46 18.39
CA THR A 23 9.05 13.05 18.48
C THR A 23 7.53 12.88 18.59
N SER A 24 7.06 11.64 18.49
CA SER A 24 5.64 11.31 18.73
C SER A 24 5.21 11.66 20.15
N ALA A 25 6.11 11.55 21.14
CA ALA A 25 5.85 11.89 22.53
C ALA A 25 5.75 13.40 22.78
N THR A 26 6.34 14.24 21.92
CA THR A 26 6.30 15.70 22.01
C THR A 26 5.20 16.35 21.18
N ARG A 27 4.21 15.57 20.75
CA ARG A 27 3.00 16.13 20.12
C ARG A 27 2.28 17.04 21.10
N PRO A 28 1.74 18.20 20.63
CA PRO A 28 0.92 19.05 21.49
C PRO A 28 -0.22 18.27 22.15
N GLU A 29 -0.43 18.49 23.44
CA GLU A 29 -1.52 17.86 24.20
C GLU A 29 -2.90 18.29 23.67
N TYR A 30 -3.00 19.54 23.21
CA TYR A 30 -4.22 20.10 22.62
C TYR A 30 -3.93 20.58 21.19
N PRO A 31 -3.85 19.65 20.22
CA PRO A 31 -3.58 20.02 18.84
C PRO A 31 -4.78 20.68 18.20
N THR A 32 -4.52 21.65 17.32
CA THR A 32 -5.57 22.31 16.53
C THR A 32 -5.64 21.69 15.13
N PHE A 33 -6.85 21.56 14.60
CA PHE A 33 -7.09 21.08 13.24
C PHE A 33 -6.18 21.79 12.22
N GLY A 34 -5.53 21.03 11.37
CA GLY A 34 -4.62 21.54 10.35
C GLY A 34 -3.20 21.86 10.86
N MET A 35 -2.88 21.60 12.14
CA MET A 35 -1.47 21.64 12.57
C MET A 35 -0.63 20.70 11.73
N ILE A 36 0.55 21.18 11.32
CA ILE A 36 1.53 20.40 10.54
C ILE A 36 2.90 20.47 11.21
N ARG A 37 3.62 19.35 11.25
CA ARG A 37 4.96 19.22 11.82
C ARG A 37 5.75 18.08 11.20
N TYR A 38 7.06 18.04 11.41
CA TYR A 38 7.91 16.90 11.07
C TYR A 38 8.08 16.01 12.30
N ASN A 39 7.73 14.73 12.20
CA ASN A 39 7.93 13.74 13.27
C ASN A 39 9.26 13.02 13.05
N THR A 40 10.17 13.18 14.04
CA THR A 40 11.53 12.62 13.96
C THR A 40 11.58 11.11 14.21
N ASP A 41 10.63 10.54 14.96
CA ASP A 41 10.56 9.09 15.18
C ASP A 41 10.12 8.37 13.89
N LEU A 42 9.19 8.98 13.15
CA LEU A 42 8.64 8.42 11.92
C LEU A 42 9.42 8.85 10.67
N SER A 43 10.27 9.89 10.79
CA SER A 43 10.94 10.56 9.65
C SER A 43 9.96 11.04 8.57
N LEU A 44 8.76 11.48 8.98
CA LEU A 44 7.68 11.90 8.10
C LEU A 44 7.06 13.21 8.56
N VAL A 45 6.50 13.94 7.60
CA VAL A 45 5.60 15.04 7.90
C VAL A 45 4.27 14.47 8.40
N GLU A 46 3.73 15.04 9.46
CA GLU A 46 2.41 14.69 9.98
C GLU A 46 1.54 15.92 10.16
N PHE A 47 0.24 15.73 10.08
CA PHE A 47 -0.76 16.77 10.32
C PHE A 47 -1.87 16.25 11.23
N PHE A 48 -2.48 17.17 11.98
CA PHE A 48 -3.63 16.84 12.81
C PHE A 48 -4.93 17.04 12.02
N ASN A 49 -5.68 15.96 11.82
CA ASN A 49 -6.92 15.97 11.04
C ASN A 49 -8.18 16.33 11.83
N GLY A 50 -8.00 16.81 13.07
CA GLY A 50 -9.08 17.13 14.00
C GLY A 50 -9.37 16.03 15.01
N THR A 51 -8.91 14.80 14.77
CA THR A 51 -9.11 13.64 15.65
C THR A 51 -7.80 12.96 16.00
N VAL A 52 -6.96 12.72 15.01
CA VAL A 52 -5.67 12.03 15.15
C VAL A 52 -4.58 12.71 14.33
N TRP A 53 -3.32 12.43 14.69
CA TRP A 53 -2.17 12.76 13.86
C TRP A 53 -2.04 11.76 12.73
N SER A 54 -2.10 12.25 11.50
CA SER A 54 -1.95 11.46 10.27
C SER A 54 -0.66 11.86 9.56
N THR A 55 0.05 10.90 8.99
CA THR A 55 1.28 11.16 8.23
C THR A 55 0.96 11.53 6.79
N LEU A 56 1.72 12.52 6.25
CA LEU A 56 1.81 12.67 4.81
C LEU A 56 2.84 11.64 4.31
N SER A 57 2.36 10.50 3.85
CA SER A 57 3.22 9.59 3.11
C SER A 57 3.26 10.00 1.63
N THR A 58 4.43 9.99 1.04
CA THR A 58 4.54 9.86 -0.42
C THR A 58 3.86 8.56 -0.77
N GLY A 59 2.86 8.58 -1.66
CA GLY A 59 2.05 7.42 -2.01
C GLY A 59 2.89 6.15 -2.09
N GLY A 60 2.43 5.08 -1.44
CA GLY A 60 3.19 3.85 -1.30
C GLY A 60 3.68 3.36 -2.66
N SER A 61 4.94 2.94 -2.71
CA SER A 61 5.44 2.23 -3.89
C SER A 61 4.63 0.95 -4.05
N ILE A 62 3.89 0.84 -5.14
CA ILE A 62 3.23 -0.43 -5.46
C ILE A 62 4.33 -1.36 -5.96
N THR A 63 4.60 -2.41 -5.21
CA THR A 63 5.50 -3.48 -5.63
C THR A 63 4.66 -4.61 -6.22
N TYR A 64 5.03 -5.05 -7.41
CA TYR A 64 4.44 -6.23 -8.02
C TYR A 64 5.28 -7.45 -7.71
N THR A 65 4.62 -8.53 -7.31
CA THR A 65 5.22 -9.86 -7.18
C THR A 65 4.61 -10.75 -8.26
N VAL A 66 5.42 -11.62 -8.84
CA VAL A 66 4.96 -12.59 -9.82
C VAL A 66 5.25 -13.98 -9.26
N ASP A 67 4.22 -14.80 -9.16
CA ASP A 67 4.35 -16.23 -8.90
C ASP A 67 4.17 -17.00 -10.19
N ASP A 68 5.15 -17.82 -10.52
CA ASP A 68 5.19 -18.61 -11.74
C ASP A 68 5.02 -20.09 -11.42
N PHE A 69 4.06 -20.73 -12.09
CA PHE A 69 3.81 -22.16 -12.00
C PHE A 69 3.71 -22.78 -13.38
N THR A 70 3.64 -24.09 -13.43
CA THR A 70 3.40 -24.83 -14.67
C THR A 70 2.24 -25.79 -14.46
N GLY A 71 1.25 -25.73 -15.34
CA GLY A 71 0.13 -26.67 -15.37
C GLY A 71 0.59 -28.10 -15.61
N ASN A 72 -0.12 -29.05 -15.03
CA ASN A 72 0.13 -30.49 -15.24
C ASN A 72 -1.13 -31.26 -15.71
N GLY A 73 -2.22 -30.51 -15.98
CA GLY A 73 -3.50 -31.08 -16.39
C GLY A 73 -4.31 -31.76 -15.31
N VAL A 74 -3.83 -31.76 -14.05
CA VAL A 74 -4.48 -32.45 -12.93
C VAL A 74 -4.63 -31.53 -11.72
N THR A 75 -3.58 -30.83 -11.33
CA THR A 75 -3.55 -29.94 -10.17
C THR A 75 -4.35 -28.67 -10.42
N THR A 76 -5.26 -28.35 -9.52
CA THR A 76 -6.09 -27.13 -9.58
C THR A 76 -5.65 -26.07 -8.58
N THR A 77 -4.95 -26.45 -7.49
CA THR A 77 -4.58 -25.52 -6.40
C THR A 77 -3.08 -25.28 -6.41
N PHE A 78 -2.71 -23.99 -6.37
CA PHE A 78 -1.32 -23.51 -6.32
C PHE A 78 -1.17 -22.53 -5.16
N THR A 79 -0.04 -22.62 -4.43
CA THR A 79 0.23 -21.77 -3.27
C THR A 79 1.13 -20.61 -3.67
N MET A 80 0.61 -19.39 -3.58
CA MET A 80 1.32 -18.14 -3.88
C MET A 80 2.28 -17.77 -2.75
N THR A 81 3.27 -16.93 -3.05
CA THR A 81 4.25 -16.44 -2.07
C THR A 81 3.67 -15.38 -1.13
N VAL A 82 2.65 -14.65 -1.57
CA VAL A 82 1.96 -13.61 -0.79
C VAL A 82 0.45 -13.78 -0.93
N ALA A 83 -0.26 -13.70 0.20
CA ALA A 83 -1.71 -13.75 0.21
C ALA A 83 -2.30 -12.44 -0.35
N PRO A 84 -3.05 -12.46 -1.46
CA PRO A 84 -3.83 -11.31 -1.88
C PRO A 84 -5.05 -11.14 -0.93
N GLY A 85 -5.53 -9.89 -0.82
CA GLY A 85 -6.72 -9.62 -0.01
C GLY A 85 -8.01 -10.28 -0.56
N ASN A 86 -8.09 -10.41 -1.88
CA ASN A 86 -9.17 -11.10 -2.58
C ASN A 86 -8.76 -11.43 -4.04
N ALA A 87 -9.60 -12.21 -4.74
CA ALA A 87 -9.34 -12.66 -6.11
C ALA A 87 -9.22 -11.52 -7.15
N GLN A 88 -9.80 -10.35 -6.89
CA GLN A 88 -9.74 -9.19 -7.79
C GLN A 88 -8.44 -8.38 -7.65
N GLN A 89 -7.62 -8.68 -6.65
CA GLN A 89 -6.33 -7.99 -6.43
C GLN A 89 -5.16 -8.68 -7.14
N ILE A 90 -5.44 -9.72 -7.90
CA ILE A 90 -4.44 -10.44 -8.70
C ILE A 90 -4.85 -10.47 -10.17
N ILE A 91 -3.83 -10.56 -11.03
CA ILE A 91 -4.02 -10.79 -12.47
C ILE A 91 -3.42 -12.14 -12.79
N VAL A 92 -4.21 -13.03 -13.37
CA VAL A 92 -3.82 -14.41 -13.61
C VAL A 92 -3.85 -14.71 -15.11
N PHE A 93 -2.78 -15.31 -15.60
CA PHE A 93 -2.69 -15.84 -16.95
C PHE A 93 -2.40 -17.34 -16.92
N VAL A 94 -3.07 -18.09 -17.77
CA VAL A 94 -2.72 -19.48 -18.10
C VAL A 94 -2.30 -19.49 -19.56
N GLY A 95 -1.01 -19.66 -19.81
CA GLY A 95 -0.41 -19.32 -21.09
C GLY A 95 -0.52 -17.82 -21.37
N SER A 96 -1.13 -17.47 -22.50
CA SER A 96 -1.39 -16.06 -22.86
C SER A 96 -2.84 -15.64 -22.61
N ILE A 97 -3.63 -16.46 -21.89
CA ILE A 97 -5.06 -16.24 -21.68
C ILE A 97 -5.29 -15.73 -20.27
N TYR A 98 -5.88 -14.53 -20.17
CA TYR A 98 -6.35 -13.97 -18.91
C TYR A 98 -7.43 -14.84 -18.28
N GLN A 99 -7.37 -15.00 -16.96
CA GLN A 99 -8.33 -15.75 -16.19
C GLN A 99 -9.22 -14.80 -15.38
N ASP A 100 -10.53 -14.93 -15.54
CA ASP A 100 -11.51 -14.08 -14.83
C ASP A 100 -11.65 -14.54 -13.37
N PRO A 101 -11.44 -13.64 -12.38
CA PRO A 101 -11.55 -13.97 -10.96
C PRO A 101 -12.96 -14.38 -10.50
N ALA A 102 -14.01 -14.08 -11.29
CA ALA A 102 -15.38 -14.46 -10.95
C ALA A 102 -15.71 -15.89 -11.34
N THR A 103 -15.05 -16.44 -12.38
CA THR A 103 -15.45 -17.70 -13.02
C THR A 103 -14.34 -18.73 -13.12
N SER A 104 -13.06 -18.28 -13.23
CA SER A 104 -11.95 -19.17 -13.54
C SER A 104 -11.22 -19.71 -12.31
N TYR A 105 -11.25 -19.00 -11.20
CA TYR A 105 -10.56 -19.40 -9.97
C TYR A 105 -11.16 -18.76 -8.72
N THR A 106 -10.80 -19.31 -7.56
CA THR A 106 -11.04 -18.73 -6.21
C THR A 106 -9.73 -18.56 -5.48
N VAL A 107 -9.71 -17.68 -4.47
CA VAL A 107 -8.55 -17.44 -3.61
C VAL A 107 -8.95 -17.60 -2.14
N SER A 108 -8.11 -18.32 -1.39
CA SER A 108 -8.26 -18.50 0.06
C SER A 108 -6.88 -18.48 0.73
N GLY A 109 -6.58 -17.40 1.46
CA GLY A 109 -5.24 -17.21 2.03
C GLY A 109 -4.17 -17.13 0.94
N LEU A 110 -3.19 -18.03 0.98
CA LEU A 110 -2.15 -18.14 -0.03
C LEU A 110 -2.56 -18.97 -1.26
N ASP A 111 -3.66 -19.71 -1.19
CA ASP A 111 -4.01 -20.66 -2.22
C ASP A 111 -4.94 -20.07 -3.27
N ILE A 112 -4.57 -20.22 -4.54
CA ILE A 112 -5.42 -20.03 -5.70
C ILE A 112 -5.90 -21.41 -6.18
N THR A 113 -7.21 -21.56 -6.39
CA THR A 113 -7.81 -22.80 -6.88
C THR A 113 -8.56 -22.53 -8.17
N PHE A 114 -8.09 -23.11 -9.26
CA PHE A 114 -8.73 -23.03 -10.57
C PHE A 114 -9.95 -23.94 -10.64
N THR A 115 -10.98 -23.50 -11.34
CA THR A 115 -12.20 -24.29 -11.59
C THR A 115 -11.92 -25.50 -12.52
N SER A 116 -10.88 -25.40 -13.37
CA SER A 116 -10.39 -26.48 -14.20
C SER A 116 -8.86 -26.53 -14.14
N ALA A 117 -8.28 -27.72 -14.09
CA ALA A 117 -6.82 -27.86 -14.03
C ALA A 117 -6.14 -27.24 -15.26
N PRO A 118 -5.16 -26.32 -15.05
CA PRO A 118 -4.39 -25.76 -16.13
C PRO A 118 -3.70 -26.85 -16.95
N PRO A 119 -3.72 -26.76 -18.30
CA PRO A 119 -3.20 -27.82 -19.16
C PRO A 119 -1.74 -28.13 -18.91
N ASN A 120 -1.33 -29.36 -19.22
CA ASN A 120 0.04 -29.81 -19.05
C ASN A 120 1.03 -28.94 -19.85
N THR A 121 2.15 -28.59 -19.21
CA THR A 121 3.24 -27.75 -19.74
C THR A 121 2.87 -26.27 -20.01
N VAL A 122 1.66 -25.84 -19.71
CA VAL A 122 1.26 -24.44 -19.88
C VAL A 122 1.72 -23.61 -18.67
N PRO A 123 2.42 -22.48 -18.90
CA PRO A 123 2.83 -21.60 -17.81
C PRO A 123 1.61 -20.92 -17.16
N ILE A 124 1.69 -20.69 -15.86
CA ILE A 124 0.72 -19.96 -15.08
C ILE A 124 1.47 -18.80 -14.44
N ASN A 125 1.07 -17.56 -14.75
CA ASN A 125 1.66 -16.36 -14.19
C ASN A 125 0.60 -15.65 -13.34
N ILE A 126 0.92 -15.41 -12.07
CA ILE A 126 0.06 -14.71 -11.12
C ILE A 126 0.77 -13.44 -10.70
N ILE A 127 0.20 -12.30 -11.09
CA ILE A 127 0.72 -10.97 -10.77
C ILE A 127 -0.12 -10.40 -9.64
N HIS A 128 0.51 -10.05 -8.54
CA HIS A 128 -0.17 -9.45 -7.40
C HIS A 128 0.62 -8.28 -6.82
N THR A 129 -0.08 -7.41 -6.11
CA THR A 129 0.53 -6.26 -5.44
C THR A 129 0.76 -6.61 -3.98
N THR A 130 1.93 -6.24 -3.47
CA THR A 130 2.21 -6.22 -2.03
C THR A 130 2.06 -4.79 -1.53
N ASN A 131 1.18 -4.60 -0.54
CA ASN A 131 1.11 -3.36 0.22
C ASN A 131 2.10 -3.40 1.37
#